data_29267d6e58668b37d322ae12eecd9ce9
#
_entry.id   29267d6e58668b37d322ae12eecd9ce9
#
_cell.length_a   1.000
_cell.length_b   1.000
_cell.length_c   1.000
_cell.angle_alpha   90.00
_cell.angle_beta   90.00
_cell.angle_gamma   90.00
#
_symmetry.space_group_name_H-M   'P 1'
#
loop_
_entity.id
_entity.type
_entity.pdbx_description
1 polymer ?
#
loop_
_entity_poly.entity_id
_entity_poly.type
_entity_poly.pdbx_seq_one_letter_code
_entity_poly.pdbx_strand_id
1 'polypeptide(L)'
;DSHGQPFYPPYAAQELVARHAAEIGVQPLLFQEMVYLEDRDEYVERDHVPPGARVLSISGTQVREQYLAEGRPLPTWFTRRETAEILAQVYPSHTQQGFCVWFTGLSGAGKSSVADTLTVLLLERGRQATVLDSDVVRTHLSKGLGFSREDRDTNIRRIGFVASEVVRHHGVAICAAVSPYR
;
A
#
# COMPACT_ATOMS: atom_id res chain seq x y z
N ASP A 1 -19.33 -6.44 -12.16
CA ASP A 1 -20.42 -6.56 -11.19
C ASP A 1 -20.04 -7.55 -10.09
N SER A 2 -20.91 -7.76 -9.11
CA SER A 2 -20.69 -8.70 -8.00
C SER A 2 -20.55 -10.18 -8.44
N HIS A 3 -20.79 -10.50 -9.68
CA HIS A 3 -20.68 -11.83 -10.30
C HIS A 3 -19.44 -11.98 -11.19
N GLY A 4 -18.52 -10.99 -11.16
CA GLY A 4 -17.27 -11.03 -11.94
C GLY A 4 -17.46 -10.74 -13.43
N GLN A 5 -18.65 -10.30 -13.86
CA GLN A 5 -18.87 -9.89 -15.24
C GLN A 5 -18.51 -8.39 -15.42
N PRO A 6 -17.81 -8.02 -16.49
CA PRO A 6 -17.50 -6.64 -16.77
C PRO A 6 -18.79 -5.83 -17.00
N PHE A 7 -18.86 -4.61 -16.44
CA PHE A 7 -20.00 -3.70 -16.64
C PHE A 7 -20.16 -3.23 -18.08
N TYR A 8 -19.05 -3.21 -18.83
CA TYR A 8 -19.01 -2.70 -20.20
C TYR A 8 -18.26 -3.70 -21.10
N PRO A 9 -18.61 -3.77 -22.40
CA PRO A 9 -17.84 -4.53 -23.37
C PRO A 9 -16.39 -4.08 -23.43
N PRO A 10 -15.45 -4.96 -23.86
CA PRO A 10 -14.10 -4.55 -24.19
C PRO A 10 -14.13 -3.35 -25.16
N TYR A 11 -13.27 -2.36 -24.93
CA TYR A 11 -13.13 -1.15 -25.77
C TYR A 11 -14.29 -0.14 -25.73
N ALA A 12 -15.37 -0.36 -24.98
CA ALA A 12 -16.50 0.57 -24.89
C ALA A 12 -16.06 2.01 -24.54
N ALA A 13 -15.07 2.17 -23.68
CA ALA A 13 -14.52 3.49 -23.34
C ALA A 13 -13.81 4.14 -24.55
N GLN A 14 -13.06 3.36 -25.31
CA GLN A 14 -12.37 3.84 -26.52
C GLN A 14 -13.37 4.27 -27.59
N GLU A 15 -14.41 3.47 -27.81
CA GLU A 15 -15.49 3.78 -28.75
C GLU A 15 -16.25 5.06 -28.35
N LEU A 16 -16.53 5.24 -27.05
CA LEU A 16 -17.18 6.43 -26.55
C LEU A 16 -16.33 7.69 -26.79
N VAL A 17 -15.03 7.64 -26.44
CA VAL A 17 -14.10 8.75 -26.70
C VAL A 17 -13.96 9.03 -28.19
N ALA A 18 -13.82 8.00 -29.02
CA ALA A 18 -13.74 8.17 -30.48
C ALA A 18 -14.99 8.85 -31.07
N ARG A 19 -16.18 8.48 -30.58
CA ARG A 19 -17.45 9.07 -31.02
C ARG A 19 -17.54 10.57 -30.72
N HIS A 20 -17.03 11.01 -29.57
CA HIS A 20 -17.09 12.41 -29.13
C HIS A 20 -15.78 13.17 -29.36
N ALA A 21 -14.81 12.59 -30.05
CA ALA A 21 -13.47 13.14 -30.24
C ALA A 21 -13.47 14.55 -30.83
N ALA A 22 -14.31 14.77 -31.85
CA ALA A 22 -14.43 16.08 -32.50
C ALA A 22 -15.08 17.14 -31.59
N GLU A 23 -16.06 16.73 -30.76
CA GLU A 23 -16.76 17.60 -29.82
C GLU A 23 -15.83 18.09 -28.69
N ILE A 24 -15.03 17.18 -28.13
CA ILE A 24 -14.12 17.48 -27.02
C ILE A 24 -12.74 17.96 -27.48
N GLY A 25 -12.48 18.00 -28.79
CA GLY A 25 -11.22 18.52 -29.36
C GLY A 25 -10.00 17.66 -29.10
N VAL A 26 -10.15 16.33 -28.99
CA VAL A 26 -9.04 15.39 -28.76
C VAL A 26 -8.89 14.42 -29.93
N GLN A 27 -7.67 13.91 -30.13
CA GLN A 27 -7.39 12.83 -31.05
C GLN A 27 -7.04 11.57 -30.26
N PRO A 28 -7.96 10.58 -30.13
CA PRO A 28 -7.67 9.37 -29.37
C PRO A 28 -6.70 8.47 -30.15
N LEU A 29 -5.70 7.94 -29.45
CA LEU A 29 -4.88 6.81 -29.92
C LEU A 29 -5.47 5.54 -29.32
N LEU A 30 -6.04 4.70 -30.21
CA LEU A 30 -6.70 3.47 -29.81
C LEU A 30 -5.69 2.32 -29.86
N PHE A 31 -5.59 1.60 -28.74
CA PHE A 31 -4.73 0.41 -28.63
C PHE A 31 -5.58 -0.83 -28.47
N GLN A 32 -5.20 -1.90 -29.14
CA GLN A 32 -5.73 -3.23 -28.92
C GLN A 32 -5.11 -3.85 -27.67
N GLU A 33 -5.82 -4.78 -27.03
CA GLU A 33 -5.28 -5.56 -25.94
C GLU A 33 -4.16 -6.47 -26.44
N MET A 34 -2.97 -6.29 -25.89
CA MET A 34 -1.81 -7.12 -26.21
C MET A 34 -1.74 -8.29 -25.23
N VAL A 35 -1.47 -9.48 -25.75
CA VAL A 35 -1.25 -10.70 -24.99
C VAL A 35 0.11 -11.29 -25.36
N TYR A 36 0.72 -11.99 -24.40
CA TYR A 36 2.01 -12.64 -24.64
C TYR A 36 1.81 -14.11 -25.01
N LEU A 37 2.45 -14.53 -26.10
CA LEU A 37 2.48 -15.93 -26.54
C LEU A 37 3.72 -16.61 -25.97
N GLU A 38 3.54 -17.53 -25.01
CA GLU A 38 4.64 -18.25 -24.37
C GLU A 38 5.44 -19.08 -25.36
N ASP A 39 4.75 -19.71 -26.33
CA ASP A 39 5.37 -20.59 -27.31
C ASP A 39 6.25 -19.86 -28.35
N ARG A 40 6.09 -18.55 -28.50
CA ARG A 40 6.80 -17.75 -29.50
C ARG A 40 7.65 -16.63 -28.93
N ASP A 41 7.57 -16.39 -27.61
CA ASP A 41 8.26 -15.30 -26.92
C ASP A 41 7.96 -13.93 -27.56
N GLU A 42 6.68 -13.69 -27.91
CA GLU A 42 6.25 -12.46 -28.58
C GLU A 42 4.92 -11.94 -28.06
N TYR A 43 4.69 -10.62 -28.20
CA TYR A 43 3.40 -10.00 -27.96
C TYR A 43 2.62 -9.88 -29.26
N VAL A 44 1.34 -10.27 -29.21
CA VAL A 44 0.40 -10.12 -30.32
C VAL A 44 -0.88 -9.44 -29.83
N GLU A 45 -1.61 -8.82 -30.74
CA GLU A 45 -2.96 -8.35 -30.45
C GLU A 45 -3.87 -9.56 -30.16
N ARG A 46 -4.76 -9.42 -29.17
CA ARG A 46 -5.64 -10.52 -28.75
C ARG A 46 -6.41 -11.15 -29.91
N ASP A 47 -6.84 -10.34 -30.87
CA ASP A 47 -7.60 -10.78 -32.05
C ASP A 47 -6.73 -11.56 -33.07
N HIS A 48 -5.42 -11.48 -32.95
CA HIS A 48 -4.46 -12.19 -33.82
C HIS A 48 -3.83 -13.43 -33.17
N VAL A 49 -4.36 -13.88 -32.03
CA VAL A 49 -3.87 -15.10 -31.36
C VAL A 49 -4.16 -16.34 -32.20
N PRO A 50 -3.15 -17.13 -32.56
CA PRO A 50 -3.36 -18.38 -33.32
C PRO A 50 -4.17 -19.40 -32.49
N PRO A 51 -5.01 -20.24 -33.15
CA PRO A 51 -5.72 -21.30 -32.44
C PRO A 51 -4.75 -22.25 -31.73
N GLY A 52 -5.00 -22.51 -30.44
CA GLY A 52 -4.18 -23.42 -29.62
C GLY A 52 -2.90 -22.83 -29.03
N ALA A 53 -2.58 -21.56 -29.28
CA ALA A 53 -1.42 -20.90 -28.68
C ALA A 53 -1.60 -20.71 -27.14
N ARG A 54 -0.52 -20.85 -26.39
CA ARG A 54 -0.51 -20.57 -24.94
C ARG A 54 -0.38 -19.07 -24.71
N VAL A 55 -1.48 -18.49 -24.23
CA VAL A 55 -1.56 -17.07 -23.93
C VAL A 55 -1.29 -16.84 -22.45
N LEU A 56 -0.36 -15.96 -22.14
CA LEU A 56 -0.15 -15.43 -20.79
C LEU A 56 -0.66 -13.99 -20.72
N SER A 57 -1.39 -13.69 -19.68
CA SER A 57 -1.83 -12.34 -19.39
C SER A 57 -1.86 -12.12 -17.87
N ILE A 58 -1.57 -10.92 -17.44
CA ILE A 58 -1.67 -10.51 -16.04
C ILE A 58 -2.46 -9.22 -15.97
N SER A 59 -3.51 -9.19 -15.17
CA SER A 59 -4.27 -7.98 -14.89
C SER A 59 -3.52 -7.05 -13.93
N GLY A 60 -3.82 -5.75 -13.98
CA GLY A 60 -3.25 -4.79 -13.03
C GLY A 60 -3.53 -5.13 -11.56
N THR A 61 -4.66 -5.77 -11.27
CA THR A 61 -5.00 -6.27 -9.92
C THR A 61 -4.07 -7.41 -9.52
N GLN A 62 -3.85 -8.39 -10.40
CA GLN A 62 -2.90 -9.48 -10.12
C GLN A 62 -1.47 -8.97 -9.93
N VAL A 63 -1.03 -7.98 -10.72
CA VAL A 63 0.28 -7.33 -10.52
C VAL A 63 0.39 -6.77 -9.10
N ARG A 64 -0.60 -6.02 -8.65
CA ARG A 64 -0.57 -5.41 -7.31
C ARG A 64 -0.68 -6.43 -6.18
N GLU A 65 -1.63 -7.36 -6.27
CA GLU A 65 -1.99 -8.25 -5.16
C GLU A 65 -1.14 -9.51 -5.08
N GLN A 66 -0.82 -10.12 -6.23
CA GLN A 66 -0.14 -11.42 -6.26
C GLN A 66 1.38 -11.32 -6.42
N TYR A 67 1.87 -10.20 -6.94
CA TYR A 67 3.30 -9.98 -7.13
C TYR A 67 3.84 -8.90 -6.18
N LEU A 68 3.43 -7.65 -6.36
CA LEU A 68 4.01 -6.53 -5.60
C LEU A 68 3.69 -6.64 -4.10
N ALA A 69 2.43 -6.87 -3.73
CA ALA A 69 2.03 -7.00 -2.33
C ALA A 69 2.72 -8.18 -1.61
N GLU A 70 2.93 -9.28 -2.33
CA GLU A 70 3.64 -10.46 -1.82
C GLU A 70 5.17 -10.37 -1.92
N GLY A 71 5.70 -9.30 -2.54
CA GLY A 71 7.14 -9.14 -2.79
C GLY A 71 7.69 -10.13 -3.81
N ARG A 72 6.85 -10.69 -4.67
CA ARG A 72 7.26 -11.59 -5.74
C ARG A 72 7.78 -10.81 -6.94
N PRO A 73 8.84 -11.28 -7.61
CA PRO A 73 9.33 -10.65 -8.82
C PRO A 73 8.28 -10.73 -9.93
N LEU A 74 8.11 -9.64 -10.67
CA LEU A 74 7.28 -9.62 -11.87
C LEU A 74 7.93 -10.49 -12.97
N PRO A 75 7.13 -11.24 -13.76
CA PRO A 75 7.67 -12.02 -14.85
C PRO A 75 8.37 -11.15 -15.89
N THR A 76 9.49 -11.65 -16.44
CA THR A 76 10.29 -10.92 -17.43
C THR A 76 9.56 -10.67 -18.74
N TRP A 77 8.61 -11.54 -19.09
CA TRP A 77 7.74 -11.34 -20.24
C TRP A 77 6.71 -10.22 -20.03
N PHE A 78 6.35 -9.90 -18.76
CA PHE A 78 5.34 -8.87 -18.47
C PHE A 78 5.92 -7.46 -18.51
N THR A 79 7.12 -7.27 -17.98
CA THR A 79 7.75 -5.94 -17.91
C THR A 79 9.27 -6.02 -17.88
N ARG A 80 9.92 -4.93 -18.26
CA ARG A 80 11.38 -4.80 -18.19
C ARG A 80 11.83 -4.79 -16.73
N ARG A 81 13.04 -5.28 -16.49
CA ARG A 81 13.63 -5.36 -15.15
C ARG A 81 13.66 -4.02 -14.42
N GLU A 82 14.06 -2.96 -15.10
CA GLU A 82 14.14 -1.60 -14.54
C GLU A 82 12.76 -1.10 -14.09
N THR A 83 11.73 -1.37 -14.89
CA THR A 83 10.34 -1.03 -14.56
C THR A 83 9.84 -1.85 -13.37
N ALA A 84 10.17 -3.15 -13.31
CA ALA A 84 9.82 -4.01 -12.18
C ALA A 84 10.45 -3.52 -10.87
N GLU A 85 11.72 -3.10 -10.91
CA GLU A 85 12.43 -2.54 -9.76
C GLU A 85 11.78 -1.24 -9.25
N ILE A 86 11.40 -0.33 -10.17
CA ILE A 86 10.68 0.90 -9.81
C ILE A 86 9.30 0.58 -9.21
N LEU A 87 8.56 -0.35 -9.82
CA LEU A 87 7.25 -0.75 -9.30
C LEU A 87 7.36 -1.35 -7.89
N ALA A 88 8.37 -2.17 -7.62
CA ALA A 88 8.61 -2.74 -6.30
C ALA A 88 8.95 -1.67 -5.25
N GLN A 89 9.61 -0.58 -5.63
CA GLN A 89 9.89 0.55 -4.75
C GLN A 89 8.64 1.40 -4.46
N VAL A 90 7.82 1.63 -5.48
CA VAL A 90 6.58 2.45 -5.36
C VAL A 90 5.48 1.69 -4.63
N TYR A 91 5.42 0.38 -4.82
CA TYR A 91 4.44 -0.52 -4.19
C TYR A 91 5.15 -1.55 -3.30
N PRO A 92 5.61 -1.14 -2.11
CA PRO A 92 6.32 -2.06 -1.22
C PRO A 92 5.41 -3.22 -0.77
N SER A 93 6.01 -4.38 -0.62
CA SER A 93 5.31 -5.58 -0.14
C SER A 93 4.70 -5.38 1.24
N HIS A 94 3.70 -6.20 1.59
CA HIS A 94 3.06 -6.16 2.91
C HIS A 94 4.07 -6.24 4.06
N THR A 95 5.16 -7.00 3.88
CA THR A 95 6.22 -7.11 4.88
C THR A 95 7.04 -5.83 5.05
N GLN A 96 7.01 -4.93 4.07
CA GLN A 96 7.73 -3.65 4.08
C GLN A 96 6.81 -2.46 4.37
N GLN A 97 5.50 -2.65 4.38
CA GLN A 97 4.56 -1.58 4.70
C GLN A 97 4.72 -1.11 6.13
N GLY A 98 4.50 0.18 6.35
CA GLY A 98 4.43 0.75 7.69
C GLY A 98 3.15 0.32 8.42
N PHE A 99 3.24 0.16 9.73
CA PHE A 99 2.08 -0.11 10.57
C PHE A 99 2.25 0.53 11.95
N CYS A 100 1.13 0.69 12.66
CA CYS A 100 1.11 1.19 14.02
C CYS A 100 0.55 0.13 14.98
N VAL A 101 1.26 -0.10 16.07
CA VAL A 101 0.76 -0.86 17.23
C VAL A 101 0.47 0.11 18.36
N TRP A 102 -0.76 0.10 18.88
CA TRP A 102 -1.17 0.99 19.94
C TRP A 102 -1.49 0.21 21.22
N PHE A 103 -0.62 0.35 22.24
CA PHE A 103 -0.85 -0.18 23.56
C PHE A 103 -1.58 0.85 24.42
N THR A 104 -2.76 0.49 24.92
CA THR A 104 -3.53 1.31 25.85
C THR A 104 -3.70 0.59 27.19
N GLY A 105 -3.97 1.33 28.23
CA GLY A 105 -4.16 0.81 29.57
C GLY A 105 -3.69 1.80 30.64
N LEU A 106 -4.05 1.56 31.90
CA LEU A 106 -3.69 2.42 33.02
C LEU A 106 -2.17 2.50 33.26
N SER A 107 -1.75 3.50 34.06
CA SER A 107 -0.35 3.58 34.51
C SER A 107 0.04 2.29 35.25
N GLY A 108 1.24 1.81 35.01
CA GLY A 108 1.73 0.55 35.61
C GLY A 108 1.23 -0.74 34.92
N ALA A 109 0.40 -0.68 33.87
CA ALA A 109 -0.11 -1.86 33.16
C ALA A 109 0.92 -2.57 32.24
N GLY A 110 2.18 -2.19 32.29
CA GLY A 110 3.24 -2.84 31.51
C GLY A 110 3.35 -2.43 30.05
N LYS A 111 2.66 -1.35 29.60
CA LYS A 111 2.67 -0.90 28.19
C LYS A 111 4.08 -0.67 27.64
N SER A 112 4.91 0.07 28.36
CA SER A 112 6.27 0.38 27.96
C SER A 112 7.14 -0.89 27.88
N SER A 113 7.03 -1.81 28.85
CA SER A 113 7.76 -3.07 28.84
C SER A 113 7.39 -3.95 27.64
N VAL A 114 6.11 -4.00 27.27
CA VAL A 114 5.67 -4.74 26.06
C VAL A 114 6.14 -4.03 24.80
N ALA A 115 6.09 -2.69 24.76
CA ALA A 115 6.59 -1.91 23.63
C ALA A 115 8.09 -2.13 23.39
N ASP A 116 8.90 -2.14 24.47
CA ASP A 116 10.34 -2.39 24.39
C ASP A 116 10.63 -3.82 23.88
N THR A 117 9.91 -4.81 24.41
CA THR A 117 10.06 -6.20 23.95
C THR A 117 9.69 -6.34 22.46
N LEU A 118 8.58 -5.74 22.04
CA LEU A 118 8.17 -5.76 20.62
C LEU A 118 9.19 -5.06 19.73
N THR A 119 9.79 -3.95 20.20
CA THR A 119 10.84 -3.24 19.48
C THR A 119 12.04 -4.13 19.21
N VAL A 120 12.49 -4.89 20.21
CA VAL A 120 13.60 -5.85 20.05
C VAL A 120 13.25 -6.95 19.04
N LEU A 121 12.06 -7.54 19.16
CA LEU A 121 11.60 -8.59 18.24
C LEU A 121 11.46 -8.10 16.79
N LEU A 122 11.08 -6.85 16.59
CA LEU A 122 11.02 -6.24 15.26
C LEU A 122 12.43 -6.00 14.70
N LEU A 123 13.33 -5.50 15.54
CA LEU A 123 14.72 -5.26 15.15
C LEU A 123 15.43 -6.56 14.72
N GLU A 124 15.21 -7.66 15.44
CA GLU A 124 15.70 -8.99 15.06
C GLU A 124 15.20 -9.46 13.69
N ARG A 125 14.03 -8.96 13.24
CA ARG A 125 13.45 -9.18 11.92
C ARG A 125 13.81 -8.12 10.88
N GLY A 126 14.80 -7.28 11.17
CA GLY A 126 15.26 -6.21 10.28
C GLY A 126 14.31 -5.03 10.18
N ARG A 127 13.33 -4.87 11.11
CA ARG A 127 12.38 -3.77 11.14
C ARG A 127 12.69 -2.82 12.29
N GLN A 128 13.04 -1.58 11.96
CA GLN A 128 13.17 -0.52 12.96
C GLN A 128 11.79 0.02 13.34
N ALA A 129 11.60 0.34 14.62
CA ALA A 129 10.37 0.91 15.14
C ALA A 129 10.64 2.23 15.87
N THR A 130 9.72 3.17 15.73
CA THR A 130 9.66 4.41 16.52
C THR A 130 8.73 4.18 17.68
N VAL A 131 9.26 4.23 18.90
CA VAL A 131 8.46 4.14 20.13
C VAL A 131 7.96 5.51 20.53
N LEU A 132 6.65 5.66 20.64
CA LEU A 132 5.95 6.87 21.10
C LEU A 132 5.36 6.60 22.48
N ASP A 133 6.22 6.59 23.49
CA ASP A 133 5.79 6.48 24.87
C ASP A 133 5.20 7.82 25.35
N SER A 134 4.07 7.76 26.03
CA SER A 134 3.32 8.94 26.47
C SER A 134 4.13 9.87 27.36
N ASP A 135 5.02 9.35 28.18
CA ASP A 135 5.83 10.15 29.10
C ASP A 135 6.94 10.90 28.35
N VAL A 136 7.59 10.21 27.38
CA VAL A 136 8.58 10.80 26.49
C VAL A 136 7.93 11.88 25.61
N VAL A 137 6.75 11.57 25.04
CA VAL A 137 6.00 12.52 24.19
C VAL A 137 5.60 13.76 25.01
N ARG A 138 5.19 13.61 26.28
CA ARG A 138 4.87 14.74 27.15
C ARG A 138 6.08 15.63 27.39
N THR A 139 7.26 15.07 27.48
CA THR A 139 8.48 15.85 27.70
C THR A 139 8.86 16.69 26.47
N HIS A 140 8.68 16.17 25.27
CA HIS A 140 9.20 16.79 24.04
C HIS A 140 8.11 17.45 23.18
N LEU A 141 7.00 16.76 22.91
CA LEU A 141 5.96 17.22 21.99
C LEU A 141 4.76 17.86 22.68
N SER A 142 4.48 17.44 23.90
CA SER A 142 3.32 17.86 24.66
C SER A 142 3.68 18.59 25.94
N LYS A 143 4.85 19.22 25.98
CA LYS A 143 5.30 20.02 27.12
C LYS A 143 4.28 21.12 27.43
N GLY A 144 3.86 21.21 28.71
CA GLY A 144 2.87 22.19 29.16
C GLY A 144 1.42 21.66 29.18
N LEU A 145 1.13 20.50 28.62
CA LEU A 145 -0.18 19.86 28.77
C LEU A 145 -0.30 19.24 30.17
N GLY A 146 -1.45 19.49 30.83
CA GLY A 146 -1.84 18.88 32.07
C GLY A 146 -2.48 17.49 31.92
N PHE A 147 -3.37 17.14 32.83
CA PHE A 147 -4.09 15.88 32.87
C PHE A 147 -5.61 16.04 32.73
N SER A 148 -6.08 17.24 32.32
CA SER A 148 -7.47 17.44 31.96
C SER A 148 -7.89 16.52 30.82
N ARG A 149 -9.17 16.37 30.58
CA ARG A 149 -9.68 15.58 29.45
C ARG A 149 -9.17 16.14 28.12
N GLU A 150 -9.25 17.46 27.97
CA GLU A 150 -8.81 18.17 26.75
C GLU A 150 -7.30 18.00 26.53
N ASP A 151 -6.49 18.08 27.56
CA ASP A 151 -5.05 17.89 27.48
C ASP A 151 -4.69 16.45 27.11
N ARG A 152 -5.42 15.47 27.66
CA ARG A 152 -5.23 14.05 27.31
C ARG A 152 -5.61 13.80 25.86
N ASP A 153 -6.74 14.31 25.39
CA ASP A 153 -7.16 14.19 23.98
C ASP A 153 -6.16 14.85 23.04
N THR A 154 -5.67 16.03 23.41
CA THR A 154 -4.63 16.73 22.63
C THR A 154 -3.35 15.93 22.56
N ASN A 155 -2.89 15.34 23.67
CA ASN A 155 -1.69 14.49 23.69
C ASN A 155 -1.86 13.25 22.78
N ILE A 156 -3.02 12.58 22.87
CA ILE A 156 -3.32 11.40 22.04
C ILE A 156 -3.35 11.75 20.56
N ARG A 157 -3.97 12.88 20.19
CA ARG A 157 -3.99 13.36 18.79
C ARG A 157 -2.59 13.66 18.27
N ARG A 158 -1.71 14.25 19.07
CA ARG A 158 -0.31 14.49 18.70
C ARG A 158 0.45 13.19 18.49
N ILE A 159 0.30 12.21 19.38
CA ILE A 159 0.89 10.88 19.22
C ILE A 159 0.37 10.24 17.93
N GLY A 160 -0.94 10.27 17.69
CA GLY A 160 -1.56 9.70 16.49
C GLY A 160 -1.06 10.35 15.20
N PHE A 161 -0.89 11.69 15.20
CA PHE A 161 -0.32 12.39 14.04
C PHE A 161 1.11 11.92 13.75
N VAL A 162 1.99 11.89 14.76
CA VAL A 162 3.37 11.42 14.57
C VAL A 162 3.41 9.96 14.10
N ALA A 163 2.59 9.09 14.71
CA ALA A 163 2.48 7.69 14.30
C ALA A 163 2.02 7.57 12.84
N SER A 164 1.07 8.39 12.40
CA SER A 164 0.60 8.38 11.00
C SER A 164 1.70 8.78 10.02
N GLU A 165 2.53 9.77 10.36
CA GLU A 165 3.66 10.17 9.51
C GLU A 165 4.72 9.06 9.43
N VAL A 166 5.05 8.41 10.56
CA VAL A 166 5.97 7.26 10.56
C VAL A 166 5.45 6.14 9.66
N VAL A 167 4.16 5.80 9.78
CA VAL A 167 3.53 4.72 8.97
C VAL A 167 3.47 5.09 7.50
N ARG A 168 3.16 6.36 7.17
CA ARG A 168 3.12 6.86 5.79
C ARG A 168 4.46 6.70 5.08
N HIS A 169 5.56 6.80 5.82
CA HIS A 169 6.93 6.58 5.33
C HIS A 169 7.43 5.14 5.53
N HIS A 170 6.51 4.17 5.56
CA HIS A 170 6.80 2.74 5.70
C HIS A 170 7.49 2.33 7.00
N GLY A 171 7.57 3.23 7.99
CA GLY A 171 8.10 2.93 9.31
C GLY A 171 7.09 2.20 10.19
N VAL A 172 7.58 1.63 11.29
CA VAL A 172 6.75 1.03 12.33
C VAL A 172 6.64 2.01 13.51
N ALA A 173 5.42 2.34 13.91
CA ALA A 173 5.16 3.12 15.10
C ALA A 173 4.61 2.22 16.22
N ILE A 174 5.20 2.31 17.41
CA ILE A 174 4.72 1.64 18.62
C ILE A 174 4.30 2.72 19.62
N CYS A 175 3.00 2.86 19.85
CA CYS A 175 2.46 3.84 20.78
C CYS A 175 2.14 3.18 22.11
N ALA A 176 2.64 3.75 23.22
CA ALA A 176 2.35 3.32 24.58
C ALA A 176 1.72 4.49 25.36
N ALA A 177 0.40 4.57 25.37
CA ALA A 177 -0.31 5.71 25.94
C ALA A 177 -1.58 5.31 26.70
N VAL A 178 -1.89 6.05 27.76
CA VAL A 178 -3.18 5.98 28.43
C VAL A 178 -4.21 6.72 27.56
N SER A 179 -5.11 5.98 26.92
CA SER A 179 -6.18 6.51 26.06
C SER A 179 -7.53 6.25 26.72
N PRO A 180 -7.93 7.03 27.74
CA PRO A 180 -9.06 6.68 28.61
C PRO A 180 -10.41 7.02 27.98
N TYR A 181 -10.45 7.78 26.91
CA TYR A 181 -11.68 8.28 26.28
C TYR A 181 -11.80 7.75 24.86
N ARG A 182 -13.06 7.62 24.40
CA ARG A 182 -13.44 7.32 23.03
C ARG A 182 -13.80 8.57 22.28
#